data_8b0fb7a63f46cb422e78739c0cf35d7f
#
_entry.id   8b0fb7a63f46cb422e78739c0cf35d7f
#
_cell.length_a   1.000
_cell.length_b   1.000
_cell.length_c   1.000
_cell.angle_alpha   90.00
_cell.angle_beta   90.00
_cell.angle_gamma   90.00
#
_symmetry.space_group_name_H-M   'P 1'
#
loop_
_entity.id
_entity.type
_entity.pdbx_description
1 polymer ?
#
loop_
_entity_poly.entity_id
_entity_poly.type
_entity_poly.pdbx_seq_one_letter_code
_entity_poly.pdbx_strand_id
1 'polypeptide(L)'
;MNFDIKTEQLAGDAYVIALAGEVDLYTAPEFKQQLLDVIGKGAKNVVVDFSDTTFIDSTTLGVLVGGVKRLRSNDGQLSLVCSDRNIT
;
A
#
# COMPACT_ATOMS: atom_id res chain seq x y z
N MET A 1 -2.26 -3.14 19.65
CA MET A 1 -2.69 -2.51 18.40
C MET A 1 -2.88 -3.55 17.32
N ASN A 2 -3.99 -3.46 16.61
CA ASN A 2 -4.29 -4.43 15.56
C ASN A 2 -3.84 -3.90 14.21
N PHE A 3 -2.69 -4.35 13.79
CA PHE A 3 -2.18 -3.99 12.49
C PHE A 3 -1.41 -5.17 11.92
N ASP A 4 -1.66 -5.49 10.67
CA ASP A 4 -0.93 -6.52 9.96
C ASP A 4 -0.69 -6.07 8.53
N ILE A 5 0.43 -6.51 7.96
CA ILE A 5 0.78 -6.17 6.60
C ILE A 5 1.43 -7.39 5.94
N LYS A 6 0.97 -7.69 4.74
CA LYS A 6 1.52 -8.80 3.95
C LYS A 6 1.83 -8.31 2.56
N THR A 7 3.00 -8.66 2.08
CA THR A 7 3.43 -8.32 0.73
C THR A 7 3.62 -9.60 -0.06
N GLU A 8 3.05 -9.66 -1.25
CA GLU A 8 3.08 -10.84 -2.07
C GLU A 8 3.39 -10.46 -3.52
N GLN A 9 4.26 -11.20 -4.15
CA GLN A 9 4.51 -11.03 -5.57
C GLN A 9 3.48 -11.85 -6.35
N LEU A 10 2.75 -11.18 -7.24
CA LEU A 10 1.72 -11.85 -8.03
C LEU A 10 2.29 -12.46 -9.30
N ALA A 11 3.06 -11.70 -10.04
CA ALA A 11 3.69 -12.15 -11.27
C ALA A 11 4.69 -11.09 -11.71
N GLY A 12 5.91 -11.51 -12.05
CA GLY A 12 6.91 -10.59 -12.62
C GLY A 12 7.08 -9.32 -11.79
N ASP A 13 6.57 -8.21 -12.31
CA ASP A 13 6.68 -6.89 -11.68
C ASP A 13 5.42 -6.46 -10.94
N ALA A 14 4.49 -7.38 -10.69
CA ALA A 14 3.24 -7.08 -10.00
C ALA A 14 3.28 -7.59 -8.56
N TYR A 15 2.96 -6.70 -7.63
CA TYR A 15 2.95 -7.00 -6.20
C TYR A 15 1.65 -6.55 -5.56
N VAL A 16 1.24 -7.23 -4.50
CA VAL A 16 0.12 -6.78 -3.68
C VAL A 16 0.61 -6.57 -2.26
N ILE A 17 0.17 -5.47 -1.65
CA ILE A 17 0.42 -5.18 -0.25
C ILE A 17 -0.93 -5.15 0.43
N ALA A 18 -1.21 -6.14 1.27
CA ALA A 18 -2.47 -6.25 1.97
C ALA A 18 -2.31 -5.74 3.40
N LEU A 19 -3.17 -4.83 3.79
CA LEU A 19 -3.16 -4.21 5.11
C LEU A 19 -4.40 -4.64 5.87
N ALA A 20 -4.24 -4.82 7.17
CA ALA A 20 -5.36 -5.18 8.04
C ALA A 20 -5.26 -4.39 9.34
N GLY A 21 -6.40 -4.00 9.88
CA GLY A 21 -6.47 -3.29 11.15
C GLY A 21 -6.37 -1.78 10.99
N GLU A 22 -5.70 -1.13 11.91
CA GLU A 22 -5.61 0.32 11.96
C GLU A 22 -4.31 0.80 11.30
N VAL A 23 -4.44 1.66 10.31
CA VAL A 23 -3.29 2.27 9.64
C VAL A 23 -3.25 3.75 10.02
N ASP A 24 -2.40 4.06 10.99
CA ASP A 24 -2.29 5.39 11.56
C ASP A 24 -0.83 5.88 11.50
N LEU A 25 -0.53 6.96 12.19
CA LEU A 25 0.80 7.54 12.15
C LEU A 25 1.88 6.62 12.75
N TYR A 26 1.47 5.66 13.57
CA TYR A 26 2.41 4.71 14.18
C TYR A 26 2.69 3.52 13.26
N THR A 27 1.73 3.14 12.45
CA THR A 27 1.85 1.97 11.57
C THR A 27 2.17 2.36 10.12
N ALA A 28 1.87 3.60 9.73
CA ALA A 28 2.18 4.07 8.37
C ALA A 28 3.66 3.94 7.98
N PRO A 29 4.63 4.15 8.88
CA PRO A 29 6.04 3.96 8.51
C PRO A 29 6.36 2.54 8.04
N GLU A 30 5.72 1.53 8.62
CA GLU A 30 5.93 0.15 8.18
C GLU A 30 5.34 -0.07 6.78
N PHE A 31 4.16 0.48 6.54
CA PHE A 31 3.56 0.44 5.21
C PHE A 31 4.46 1.13 4.19
N LYS A 32 4.97 2.31 4.54
CA LYS A 32 5.88 3.04 3.66
C LYS A 32 7.11 2.21 3.33
N GLN A 33 7.69 1.55 4.34
CA GLN A 33 8.87 0.73 4.14
C GLN A 33 8.59 -0.42 3.18
N GLN A 34 7.47 -1.11 3.35
CA GLN A 34 7.09 -2.21 2.48
C GLN A 34 6.87 -1.72 1.04
N LEU A 35 6.20 -0.59 0.89
CA LEU A 35 5.92 -0.02 -0.42
C LEU A 35 7.23 0.35 -1.13
N LEU A 36 8.14 1.04 -0.44
CA LEU A 36 9.42 1.40 -1.03
C LEU A 36 10.25 0.18 -1.36
N ASP A 37 10.14 -0.87 -0.56
CA ASP A 37 10.87 -2.10 -0.77
C ASP A 37 10.47 -2.77 -2.08
N VAL A 38 9.15 -2.89 -2.34
CA VAL A 38 8.69 -3.52 -3.59
C VAL A 38 9.03 -2.63 -4.79
N ILE A 39 8.96 -1.32 -4.65
CA ILE A 39 9.34 -0.40 -5.72
C ILE A 39 10.84 -0.57 -6.03
N GLY A 40 11.66 -0.72 -4.99
CA GLY A 40 13.09 -0.94 -5.16
C GLY A 40 13.42 -2.26 -5.84
N LYS A 41 12.53 -3.23 -5.77
CA LYS A 41 12.70 -4.51 -6.45
C LYS A 41 12.28 -4.48 -7.91
N GLY A 42 11.84 -3.33 -8.39
CA GLY A 42 11.44 -3.18 -9.77
C GLY A 42 9.95 -3.37 -10.02
N ALA A 43 9.14 -3.28 -8.97
CA ALA A 43 7.68 -3.40 -9.13
C ALA A 43 7.17 -2.29 -10.04
N LYS A 44 6.31 -2.63 -10.98
CA LYS A 44 5.65 -1.68 -11.85
C LYS A 44 4.16 -1.61 -11.60
N ASN A 45 3.58 -2.70 -11.10
CA ASN A 45 2.16 -2.73 -10.75
C ASN A 45 2.05 -3.10 -9.28
N VAL A 46 1.61 -2.16 -8.48
CA VAL A 46 1.44 -2.38 -7.05
C VAL A 46 -0.03 -2.22 -6.71
N VAL A 47 -0.60 -3.24 -6.08
CA VAL A 47 -1.97 -3.19 -5.58
C VAL A 47 -1.90 -3.08 -4.08
N VAL A 48 -2.54 -2.06 -3.52
CA VAL A 48 -2.65 -1.89 -2.08
C VAL A 48 -4.08 -2.26 -1.69
N ASP A 49 -4.20 -3.30 -0.88
CA ASP A 49 -5.48 -3.84 -0.48
C ASP A 49 -5.83 -3.40 0.93
N PHE A 50 -6.88 -2.59 1.03
CA PHE A 50 -7.40 -2.07 2.30
C PHE A 50 -8.66 -2.79 2.75
N SER A 51 -8.98 -3.93 2.16
CA SER A 51 -10.24 -4.64 2.44
C SER A 51 -10.44 -4.96 3.92
N ASP A 52 -9.36 -5.23 4.63
CA ASP A 52 -9.42 -5.61 6.04
C ASP A 52 -9.02 -4.49 6.99
N THR A 53 -8.88 -3.27 6.50
CA THR A 53 -8.54 -2.14 7.35
C THR A 53 -9.79 -1.57 8.01
N THR A 54 -9.63 -1.15 9.26
CA THR A 54 -10.72 -0.57 10.03
C THR A 54 -10.56 0.93 10.21
N PHE A 55 -9.35 1.44 9.95
CA PHE A 55 -9.07 2.87 10.11
C PHE A 55 -7.87 3.25 9.25
N ILE A 56 -7.98 4.38 8.55
CA ILE A 56 -6.90 4.94 7.73
C ILE A 56 -6.88 6.44 7.99
N ASP A 57 -5.71 7.00 8.29
CA ASP A 57 -5.60 8.43 8.51
C ASP A 57 -4.87 9.13 7.34
N SER A 58 -4.72 10.44 7.46
CA SER A 58 -4.12 11.24 6.39
C SER A 58 -2.63 10.94 6.17
N THR A 59 -1.94 10.40 7.18
CA THR A 59 -0.55 10.02 7.04
C THR A 59 -0.41 8.91 6.00
N THR A 60 -1.35 7.98 6.01
CA THR A 60 -1.39 6.88 5.03
C THR A 60 -1.58 7.42 3.62
N LEU A 61 -2.43 8.42 3.46
CA LEU A 61 -2.65 9.04 2.15
C LEU A 61 -1.34 9.66 1.62
N GLY A 62 -0.56 10.26 2.50
CA GLY A 62 0.74 10.79 2.13
C GLY A 62 1.69 9.72 1.61
N VAL A 63 1.68 8.56 2.25
CA VAL A 63 2.50 7.43 1.81
C VAL A 63 2.06 6.97 0.41
N LEU A 64 0.76 6.90 0.18
CA LEU A 64 0.22 6.49 -1.11
C LEU A 64 0.63 7.46 -2.22
N VAL A 65 0.52 8.76 -1.96
CA VAL A 65 0.91 9.79 -2.93
C VAL A 65 2.38 9.65 -3.28
N GLY A 66 3.24 9.46 -2.28
CA GLY A 66 4.67 9.28 -2.51
C GLY A 66 4.95 8.02 -3.33
N GLY A 67 4.23 6.95 -3.07
CA GLY A 67 4.37 5.70 -3.82
C GLY A 67 3.96 5.86 -5.28
N VAL A 68 2.84 6.56 -5.53
CA VAL A 68 2.38 6.81 -6.89
C VAL A 68 3.42 7.59 -7.67
N LYS A 69 4.01 8.63 -7.07
CA LYS A 69 5.02 9.43 -7.75
C LYS A 69 6.24 8.60 -8.13
N ARG A 70 6.69 7.74 -7.21
CA ARG A 70 7.86 6.89 -7.50
C ARG A 70 7.56 5.88 -8.59
N LEU A 71 6.38 5.28 -8.56
CA LEU A 71 5.99 4.30 -9.58
C LEU A 71 5.86 4.96 -10.95
N ARG A 72 5.30 6.17 -11.01
CA ARG A 72 5.20 6.90 -12.27
C ARG A 72 6.56 7.18 -12.89
N SER A 73 7.56 7.46 -12.06
CA SER A 73 8.92 7.69 -12.55
C SER A 73 9.51 6.45 -13.20
N ASN A 74 8.97 5.28 -12.87
CA ASN A 74 9.44 4.00 -13.40
C ASN A 74 8.44 3.37 -14.36
N ASP A 75 7.53 4.17 -14.91
CA ASP A 75 6.46 3.70 -15.80
C ASP A 75 5.54 2.69 -15.12
N GLY A 76 5.37 2.83 -13.81
CA GLY A 76 4.52 1.96 -13.03
C GLY A 76 3.21 2.61 -12.63
N GLN A 77 2.37 1.85 -11.95
CA GLN A 77 1.10 2.35 -11.45
C GLN A 77 0.73 1.67 -10.14
N LEU A 78 -0.08 2.36 -9.36
CA LEU A 78 -0.57 1.86 -8.08
C LEU A 78 -2.09 1.80 -8.14
N SER A 79 -2.64 0.68 -7.71
CA SER A 79 -4.09 0.47 -7.65
C SER A 79 -4.50 0.24 -6.21
N LEU A 80 -5.69 0.73 -5.86
CA LEU A 80 -6.24 0.54 -4.52
C LEU A 80 -7.42 -0.41 -4.58
N VAL A 81 -7.47 -1.33 -3.62
CA VAL A 81 -8.60 -2.23 -3.46
C VAL A 81 -9.23 -1.93 -2.11
N CYS A 82 -10.52 -1.68 -2.12
CA CYS A 82 -11.25 -1.36 -0.91
C CYS A 82 -12.63 -1.98 -1.04
N SER A 83 -12.91 -2.99 -0.23
CA SER A 83 -14.20 -3.68 -0.30
C SER A 83 -15.23 -3.09 0.65
N ASP A 84 -14.82 -2.26 1.58
CA ASP A 84 -15.72 -1.67 2.55
C ASP A 84 -16.34 -0.40 1.98
N ARG A 85 -17.66 -0.41 1.82
CA ARG A 85 -18.39 0.74 1.29
C ARG A 85 -18.34 1.95 2.22
N ASN A 86 -17.99 1.75 3.47
CA ASN A 86 -17.94 2.86 4.43
C ASN A 86 -16.65 3.64 4.36
N ILE A 87 -15.70 3.19 3.58
CA ILE A 87 -14.41 3.86 3.45
C ILE A 87 -14.43 4.88 2.31
N THR A 88 -15.42 4.86 1.51
CA THR A 88 -15.53 5.80 0.37
C THR A 88 -15.75 7.24 0.81
#